data_59d4da44df847254c9c7ec87063f3dbf
#
_entry.id   59d4da44df847254c9c7ec87063f3dbf
#
_cell.length_a   1.000
_cell.length_b   1.000
_cell.length_c   1.000
_cell.angle_alpha   90.00
_cell.angle_beta   90.00
_cell.angle_gamma   90.00
#
_symmetry.space_group_name_H-M   'P 1'
#
loop_
_entity.id
_entity.type
_entity.pdbx_description
1 polymer ?
#
loop_
_entity_poly.entity_id
_entity_poly.type
_entity_poly.pdbx_seq_one_letter_code
_entity_poly.pdbx_strand_id
1 'polypeptide(L)'
;VEIDQNEILEKAVDKLISKIEIDNSYFSEIIDFSFEKTDDDKSWDITKDLQNISKLLLSENNYNQLELIKGLNPSDFKNSKKILKSSIKNLKKETTKLAEKALELIKKNNLNEDCFIRKTLPNHFKKISAENYERLYTNQLEENLNDGTLHSSKASEQDILRINEIRNELFQIYKDCKKNIYDLKLFGNILSNLSPL
;
A
#
# COMPACT_ATOMS: atom_id res chain seq x y z
N VAL A 1 43.07 -13.12 8.02
CA VAL A 1 42.48 -12.48 6.82
C VAL A 1 41.00 -12.26 7.14
N GLU A 2 40.61 -11.02 7.51
CA GLU A 2 39.21 -10.64 7.59
C GLU A 2 38.65 -10.71 6.15
N ILE A 3 37.74 -11.63 5.92
CA ILE A 3 37.05 -11.74 4.64
C ILE A 3 35.92 -10.71 4.70
N ASP A 4 36.00 -9.69 3.85
CA ASP A 4 34.90 -8.73 3.72
C ASP A 4 33.70 -9.41 3.06
N GLN A 5 32.69 -9.71 3.88
CA GLN A 5 31.47 -10.40 3.44
C GLN A 5 30.74 -9.62 2.34
N ASN A 6 30.81 -8.29 2.36
CA ASN A 6 30.19 -7.46 1.34
C ASN A 6 30.90 -7.62 0.00
N GLU A 7 32.24 -7.66 -0.01
CA GLU A 7 33.03 -7.89 -1.23
C GLU A 7 32.72 -9.27 -1.87
N ILE A 8 32.50 -10.30 -1.03
CA ILE A 8 32.10 -11.62 -1.52
C ILE A 8 30.73 -11.57 -2.17
N LEU A 9 29.75 -10.86 -1.54
CA LEU A 9 28.42 -10.72 -2.09
C LEU A 9 28.42 -9.93 -3.40
N GLU A 10 29.17 -8.83 -3.49
CA GLU A 10 29.32 -8.06 -4.73
C GLU A 10 29.86 -8.95 -5.86
N LYS A 11 30.95 -9.68 -5.62
CA LYS A 11 31.52 -10.64 -6.60
C LYS A 11 30.51 -11.72 -6.98
N ALA A 12 29.68 -12.19 -6.03
CA ALA A 12 28.67 -13.21 -6.31
C ALA A 12 27.54 -12.64 -7.21
N VAL A 13 27.12 -11.39 -6.97
CA VAL A 13 26.12 -10.69 -7.80
C VAL A 13 26.66 -10.44 -9.20
N ASP A 14 27.89 -9.94 -9.34
CA ASP A 14 28.52 -9.72 -10.64
C ASP A 14 28.64 -11.02 -11.44
N LYS A 15 29.02 -12.11 -10.76
CA LYS A 15 29.07 -13.43 -11.36
C LYS A 15 27.69 -13.97 -11.77
N LEU A 16 26.64 -13.66 -10.97
CA LEU A 16 25.27 -14.00 -11.31
C LEU A 16 24.84 -13.26 -12.59
N ILE A 17 25.05 -11.96 -12.64
CA ILE A 17 24.70 -11.13 -13.80
C ILE A 17 25.43 -11.61 -15.07
N SER A 18 26.74 -11.88 -14.97
CA SER A 18 27.52 -12.39 -16.10
C SER A 18 27.07 -13.77 -16.60
N LYS A 19 26.51 -14.61 -15.74
CA LYS A 19 25.99 -15.92 -16.13
C LYS A 19 24.61 -15.82 -16.82
N ILE A 20 23.82 -14.79 -16.53
CA ILE A 20 22.51 -14.57 -17.14
C ILE A 20 22.63 -14.38 -18.66
N GLU A 21 23.72 -13.79 -19.14
CA GLU A 21 24.00 -13.66 -20.57
C GLU A 21 24.19 -15.01 -21.25
N ILE A 22 24.56 -16.05 -20.49
CA ILE A 22 24.92 -17.39 -20.98
C ILE A 22 23.78 -18.40 -20.77
N ASP A 23 23.04 -18.27 -19.66
CA ASP A 23 21.97 -19.19 -19.27
C ASP A 23 20.61 -18.46 -19.30
N ASN A 24 19.80 -18.84 -20.29
CA ASN A 24 18.49 -18.18 -20.55
C ASN A 24 17.42 -18.49 -19.49
N SER A 25 17.68 -19.30 -18.47
CA SER A 25 16.65 -19.75 -17.52
C SER A 25 16.06 -18.63 -16.67
N TYR A 26 16.82 -17.58 -16.36
CA TYR A 26 16.38 -16.41 -15.57
C TYR A 26 16.37 -15.10 -16.38
N PHE A 27 16.66 -15.17 -17.68
CA PHE A 27 16.80 -13.97 -18.51
C PHE A 27 15.47 -13.19 -18.60
N SER A 28 14.36 -13.89 -18.81
CA SER A 28 13.05 -13.26 -18.93
C SER A 28 12.62 -12.53 -17.65
N GLU A 29 12.86 -13.14 -16.49
CA GLU A 29 12.51 -12.57 -15.19
C GLU A 29 13.30 -11.29 -14.90
N ILE A 30 14.57 -11.27 -15.25
CA ILE A 30 15.45 -10.10 -15.05
C ILE A 30 15.10 -8.98 -15.99
N ILE A 31 14.80 -9.27 -17.24
CA ILE A 31 14.35 -8.28 -18.22
C ILE A 31 13.00 -7.72 -17.78
N ASP A 32 12.04 -8.56 -17.39
CA ASP A 32 10.74 -8.12 -16.89
C ASP A 32 10.90 -7.19 -15.67
N PHE A 33 11.81 -7.52 -14.74
CA PHE A 33 12.11 -6.68 -13.58
C PHE A 33 12.76 -5.34 -13.98
N SER A 34 13.70 -5.35 -14.92
CA SER A 34 14.32 -4.12 -15.42
C SER A 34 13.29 -3.19 -16.08
N PHE A 35 12.33 -3.74 -16.83
CA PHE A 35 11.24 -2.95 -17.40
C PHE A 35 10.28 -2.41 -16.33
N GLU A 36 9.89 -3.23 -15.33
CA GLU A 36 9.07 -2.74 -14.20
C GLU A 36 9.74 -1.56 -13.48
N LYS A 37 11.06 -1.58 -13.32
CA LYS A 37 11.81 -0.45 -12.73
C LYS A 37 11.78 0.79 -13.59
N THR A 38 11.90 0.64 -14.90
CA THR A 38 11.90 1.76 -15.85
C THR A 38 10.50 2.42 -15.90
N ASP A 39 9.43 1.63 -15.83
CA ASP A 39 8.06 2.13 -15.76
C ASP A 39 7.79 2.95 -14.47
N ASP A 40 8.55 2.68 -13.40
CA ASP A 40 8.50 3.42 -12.13
C ASP A 40 9.49 4.62 -12.10
N ASP A 41 10.04 5.06 -13.23
CA ASP A 41 11.08 6.11 -13.33
C ASP A 41 12.36 5.80 -12.54
N LYS A 42 12.66 4.51 -12.32
CA LYS A 42 13.87 4.05 -11.63
C LYS A 42 14.93 3.59 -12.64
N SER A 43 16.18 3.51 -12.16
CA SER A 43 17.27 2.96 -12.99
C SER A 43 16.98 1.53 -13.42
N TRP A 44 17.23 1.19 -14.68
CA TRP A 44 17.16 -0.18 -15.20
C TRP A 44 18.26 -1.10 -14.61
N ASP A 45 19.32 -0.52 -14.01
CA ASP A 45 20.39 -1.27 -13.37
C ASP A 45 19.89 -1.96 -12.10
N ILE A 46 19.84 -3.27 -12.15
CA ILE A 46 19.36 -4.13 -11.05
C ILE A 46 20.47 -4.55 -10.09
N THR A 47 21.74 -4.20 -10.38
CA THR A 47 22.90 -4.63 -9.58
C THR A 47 22.74 -4.27 -8.12
N LYS A 48 22.34 -3.02 -7.83
CA LYS A 48 22.11 -2.55 -6.46
C LYS A 48 20.97 -3.29 -5.75
N ASP A 49 19.92 -3.64 -6.48
CA ASP A 49 18.78 -4.36 -5.90
C ASP A 49 19.21 -5.78 -5.51
N LEU A 50 19.93 -6.46 -6.39
CA LEU A 50 20.49 -7.78 -6.13
C LEU A 50 21.51 -7.76 -4.97
N GLN A 51 22.36 -6.73 -4.90
CA GLN A 51 23.29 -6.54 -3.78
C GLN A 51 22.53 -6.30 -2.45
N ASN A 52 21.45 -5.52 -2.46
CA ASN A 52 20.66 -5.28 -1.26
C ASN A 52 19.95 -6.55 -0.78
N ILE A 53 19.40 -7.35 -1.68
CA ILE A 53 18.75 -8.63 -1.34
C ILE A 53 19.79 -9.64 -0.85
N SER A 54 20.95 -9.71 -1.48
CA SER A 54 22.01 -10.66 -1.08
C SER A 54 22.45 -10.48 0.37
N LYS A 55 22.32 -9.25 0.93
CA LYS A 55 22.58 -8.99 2.36
C LYS A 55 21.66 -9.77 3.29
N LEU A 56 20.47 -10.15 2.83
CA LEU A 56 19.56 -11.01 3.61
C LEU A 56 20.17 -12.38 3.90
N LEU A 57 21.08 -12.86 3.03
CA LEU A 57 21.79 -14.14 3.20
C LEU A 57 22.78 -14.12 4.36
N LEU A 58 23.23 -12.93 4.80
CA LEU A 58 24.19 -12.78 5.90
C LEU A 58 23.53 -12.74 7.27
N SER A 59 22.21 -12.60 7.34
CA SER A 59 21.49 -12.49 8.61
C SER A 59 21.04 -13.86 9.11
N GLU A 60 21.56 -14.29 10.25
CA GLU A 60 21.17 -15.53 10.92
C GLU A 60 19.65 -15.58 11.21
N ASN A 61 19.05 -14.42 11.48
CA ASN A 61 17.61 -14.30 11.73
C ASN A 61 16.75 -14.69 10.51
N ASN A 62 17.32 -14.66 9.31
CA ASN A 62 16.62 -14.96 8.06
C ASN A 62 16.77 -16.43 7.63
N TYR A 63 17.58 -17.22 8.34
CA TYR A 63 17.91 -18.60 7.92
C TYR A 63 16.67 -19.47 7.67
N ASN A 64 15.74 -19.50 8.62
CA ASN A 64 14.53 -20.28 8.50
C ASN A 64 13.66 -19.85 7.32
N GLN A 65 13.57 -18.55 7.07
CA GLN A 65 12.81 -17.98 5.96
C GLN A 65 13.48 -18.31 4.61
N LEU A 66 14.80 -18.26 4.57
CA LEU A 66 15.57 -18.62 3.37
C LEU A 66 15.41 -20.09 3.02
N GLU A 67 15.38 -20.98 4.02
CA GLU A 67 15.14 -22.42 3.78
C GLU A 67 13.73 -22.65 3.18
N LEU A 68 12.71 -21.92 3.63
CA LEU A 68 11.36 -21.98 3.05
C LEU A 68 11.35 -21.49 1.59
N ILE A 69 12.12 -20.44 1.28
CA ILE A 69 12.20 -19.85 -0.07
C ILE A 69 12.94 -20.78 -1.04
N LYS A 70 13.94 -21.55 -0.59
CA LYS A 70 14.67 -22.50 -1.45
C LYS A 70 13.78 -23.52 -2.16
N GLY A 71 12.61 -23.84 -1.59
CA GLY A 71 11.64 -24.75 -2.18
C GLY A 71 10.74 -24.12 -3.26
N LEU A 72 10.79 -22.78 -3.41
CA LEU A 72 9.97 -22.05 -4.37
C LEU A 72 10.68 -21.93 -5.71
N ASN A 73 9.91 -21.96 -6.78
CA ASN A 73 10.39 -21.71 -8.13
C ASN A 73 9.98 -20.31 -8.61
N PRO A 74 10.57 -19.77 -9.67
CA PRO A 74 10.24 -18.44 -10.18
C PRO A 74 8.75 -18.22 -10.46
N SER A 75 8.02 -19.26 -10.85
CA SER A 75 6.56 -19.16 -11.10
C SER A 75 5.75 -18.89 -9.84
N ASP A 76 6.23 -19.34 -8.67
CA ASP A 76 5.55 -19.10 -7.39
C ASP A 76 5.64 -17.61 -7.01
N PHE A 77 6.79 -16.98 -7.25
CA PHE A 77 6.96 -15.54 -7.07
C PHE A 77 6.11 -14.74 -8.05
N LYS A 78 6.09 -15.13 -9.32
CA LYS A 78 5.25 -14.50 -10.36
C LYS A 78 3.76 -14.57 -10.02
N ASN A 79 3.30 -15.72 -9.53
CA ASN A 79 1.92 -15.91 -9.06
C ASN A 79 1.61 -15.03 -7.83
N SER A 80 2.53 -14.99 -6.85
CA SER A 80 2.37 -14.16 -5.65
C SER A 80 2.29 -12.68 -6.00
N LYS A 81 3.16 -12.18 -6.88
CA LYS A 81 3.10 -10.79 -7.41
C LYS A 81 1.75 -10.51 -8.09
N LYS A 82 1.26 -11.43 -8.93
CA LYS A 82 -0.03 -11.30 -9.61
C LYS A 82 -1.20 -11.22 -8.63
N ILE A 83 -1.20 -12.06 -7.60
CA ILE A 83 -2.22 -12.05 -6.54
C ILE A 83 -2.18 -10.72 -5.79
N LEU A 84 -1.00 -10.24 -5.38
CA LEU A 84 -0.85 -8.96 -4.68
C LEU A 84 -1.31 -7.78 -5.53
N LYS A 85 -0.89 -7.70 -6.81
CA LYS A 85 -1.33 -6.65 -7.75
C LYS A 85 -2.86 -6.65 -7.89
N SER A 86 -3.48 -7.83 -8.00
CA SER A 86 -4.94 -7.98 -8.07
C SER A 86 -5.64 -7.54 -6.78
N SER A 87 -5.10 -7.95 -5.62
CA SER A 87 -5.63 -7.58 -4.30
C SER A 87 -5.55 -6.07 -4.07
N ILE A 88 -4.43 -5.43 -4.41
CA ILE A 88 -4.26 -3.97 -4.34
C ILE A 88 -5.31 -3.27 -5.22
N LYS A 89 -5.49 -3.72 -6.46
CA LYS A 89 -6.48 -3.14 -7.38
C LYS A 89 -7.90 -3.26 -6.84
N ASN A 90 -8.26 -4.40 -6.26
CA ASN A 90 -9.58 -4.64 -5.69
C ASN A 90 -9.81 -3.79 -4.44
N LEU A 91 -8.82 -3.72 -3.53
CA LEU A 91 -8.89 -2.88 -2.34
C LEU A 91 -9.03 -1.40 -2.69
N LYS A 92 -8.31 -0.89 -3.69
CA LYS A 92 -8.46 0.49 -4.17
C LYS A 92 -9.90 0.75 -4.61
N LYS A 93 -10.43 -0.12 -5.48
CA LYS A 93 -11.81 0.01 -5.99
C LYS A 93 -12.85 -0.04 -4.87
N GLU A 94 -12.68 -0.94 -3.90
CA GLU A 94 -13.57 -1.08 -2.75
C GLU A 94 -13.50 0.17 -1.85
N THR A 95 -12.30 0.65 -1.57
CA THR A 95 -12.08 1.84 -0.74
C THR A 95 -12.67 3.09 -1.38
N THR A 96 -12.53 3.26 -2.69
CA THR A 96 -13.16 4.36 -3.44
C THR A 96 -14.69 4.29 -3.33
N LYS A 97 -15.29 3.10 -3.53
CA LYS A 97 -16.75 2.91 -3.39
C LYS A 97 -17.26 3.22 -1.98
N LEU A 98 -16.52 2.83 -0.94
CA LEU A 98 -16.86 3.15 0.44
C LEU A 98 -16.86 4.67 0.67
N ALA A 99 -15.85 5.36 0.17
CA ALA A 99 -15.77 6.82 0.29
C ALA A 99 -16.91 7.52 -0.49
N GLU A 100 -17.22 7.07 -1.69
CA GLU A 100 -18.35 7.55 -2.49
C GLU A 100 -19.68 7.31 -1.75
N LYS A 101 -19.87 6.13 -1.16
CA LYS A 101 -21.06 5.82 -0.33
C LYS A 101 -21.21 6.80 0.84
N ALA A 102 -20.13 7.16 1.53
CA ALA A 102 -20.17 8.15 2.60
C ALA A 102 -20.58 9.54 2.10
N LEU A 103 -20.03 9.98 0.96
CA LEU A 103 -20.39 11.25 0.34
C LEU A 103 -21.86 11.26 -0.13
N GLU A 104 -22.33 10.15 -0.71
CA GLU A 104 -23.75 9.99 -1.06
C GLU A 104 -24.66 10.01 0.16
N LEU A 105 -24.27 9.38 1.26
CA LEU A 105 -25.03 9.39 2.52
C LEU A 105 -25.19 10.82 3.05
N ILE A 106 -24.14 11.62 3.04
CA ILE A 106 -24.16 13.04 3.39
C ILE A 106 -25.15 13.78 2.49
N LYS A 107 -25.05 13.59 1.16
CA LYS A 107 -25.90 14.26 0.18
C LYS A 107 -27.38 13.85 0.31
N LYS A 108 -27.69 12.56 0.50
CA LYS A 108 -29.05 12.03 0.65
C LYS A 108 -29.76 12.62 1.88
N ASN A 109 -29.01 12.96 2.91
CA ASN A 109 -29.53 13.61 4.10
C ASN A 109 -29.59 15.15 3.97
N ASN A 110 -29.42 15.69 2.76
CA ASN A 110 -29.42 17.13 2.47
C ASN A 110 -28.42 17.92 3.33
N LEU A 111 -27.31 17.31 3.71
CA LEU A 111 -26.25 17.95 4.47
C LEU A 111 -25.23 18.60 3.52
N ASN A 112 -24.95 19.89 3.78
CA ASN A 112 -23.86 20.60 3.11
C ASN A 112 -22.54 20.34 3.85
N GLU A 113 -21.42 20.41 3.13
CA GLU A 113 -20.08 20.26 3.72
C GLU A 113 -19.81 21.30 4.82
N ASP A 114 -20.39 22.49 4.70
CA ASP A 114 -20.28 23.57 5.70
C ASP A 114 -20.94 23.22 7.04
N CYS A 115 -21.85 22.23 7.06
CA CYS A 115 -22.44 21.71 8.30
C CYS A 115 -21.44 20.92 9.14
N PHE A 116 -20.34 20.45 8.54
CA PHE A 116 -19.29 19.69 9.23
C PHE A 116 -18.16 20.59 9.71
N ILE A 117 -17.64 20.30 10.91
CA ILE A 117 -16.53 21.05 11.49
C ILE A 117 -15.33 21.10 10.52
N ARG A 118 -14.92 22.31 10.13
CA ARG A 118 -13.81 22.57 9.19
C ARG A 118 -13.88 21.73 7.90
N LYS A 119 -15.05 21.22 7.53
CA LYS A 119 -15.28 20.29 6.40
C LYS A 119 -14.39 19.03 6.46
N THR A 120 -13.86 18.66 7.64
CA THR A 120 -12.85 17.61 7.77
C THR A 120 -13.36 16.27 7.28
N LEU A 121 -14.57 15.87 7.66
CA LEU A 121 -15.15 14.58 7.29
C LEU A 121 -15.47 14.46 5.80
N PRO A 122 -16.18 15.40 5.15
CA PRO A 122 -16.38 15.38 3.70
C PRO A 122 -15.06 15.40 2.92
N ASN A 123 -14.11 16.24 3.31
CA ASN A 123 -12.80 16.32 2.66
C ASN A 123 -11.97 15.03 2.81
N HIS A 124 -12.10 14.34 3.94
CA HIS A 124 -11.50 13.04 4.15
C HIS A 124 -11.98 12.03 3.10
N PHE A 125 -13.30 11.88 2.95
CA PHE A 125 -13.86 10.96 1.96
C PHE A 125 -13.60 11.38 0.51
N LYS A 126 -13.57 12.68 0.20
CA LYS A 126 -13.17 13.18 -1.12
C LYS A 126 -11.73 12.83 -1.47
N LYS A 127 -10.81 12.92 -0.52
CA LYS A 127 -9.42 12.49 -0.75
C LYS A 127 -9.36 11.00 -1.04
N ILE A 128 -10.07 10.18 -0.27
CA ILE A 128 -10.10 8.72 -0.47
C ILE A 128 -10.72 8.38 -1.84
N SER A 129 -11.83 9.01 -2.23
CA SER A 129 -12.46 8.76 -3.54
C SER A 129 -11.57 9.18 -4.72
N ALA A 130 -10.66 10.13 -4.51
CA ALA A 130 -9.62 10.53 -5.47
C ALA A 130 -8.32 9.69 -5.36
N GLU A 131 -8.34 8.58 -4.64
CA GLU A 131 -7.17 7.71 -4.36
C GLU A 131 -5.98 8.44 -3.72
N ASN A 132 -6.22 9.59 -3.10
CA ASN A 132 -5.21 10.32 -2.34
C ASN A 132 -5.24 9.90 -0.88
N TYR A 133 -4.31 9.02 -0.50
CA TYR A 133 -4.23 8.43 0.83
C TYR A 133 -3.22 9.14 1.75
N GLU A 134 -2.68 10.29 1.34
CA GLU A 134 -1.74 11.04 2.15
C GLU A 134 -2.44 11.86 3.23
N ARG A 135 -1.88 11.85 4.44
CA ARG A 135 -2.33 12.66 5.59
C ARG A 135 -3.83 12.58 5.84
N LEU A 136 -4.40 11.38 5.73
CA LEU A 136 -5.84 11.16 5.86
C LEU A 136 -6.31 11.11 7.30
N TYR A 137 -5.50 10.49 8.17
CA TYR A 137 -5.92 10.17 9.52
C TYR A 137 -5.39 11.19 10.50
N THR A 138 -6.32 11.85 11.19
CA THR A 138 -6.03 12.64 12.36
C THR A 138 -6.78 12.01 13.53
N ASN A 139 -6.15 11.89 14.69
CA ASN A 139 -6.79 11.40 15.90
C ASN A 139 -8.09 12.18 16.20
N GLN A 140 -8.06 13.50 15.97
CA GLN A 140 -9.21 14.37 16.17
C GLN A 140 -10.43 13.99 15.32
N LEU A 141 -10.26 13.54 14.06
CA LEU A 141 -11.39 13.13 13.22
C LEU A 141 -12.02 11.83 13.76
N GLU A 142 -11.20 10.88 14.20
CA GLU A 142 -11.67 9.62 14.76
C GLU A 142 -12.41 9.84 16.10
N GLU A 143 -11.86 10.67 16.97
CA GLU A 143 -12.50 11.09 18.21
C GLU A 143 -13.85 11.77 17.95
N ASN A 144 -13.91 12.70 17.00
CA ASN A 144 -15.14 13.38 16.65
C ASN A 144 -16.20 12.42 16.06
N LEU A 145 -15.80 11.41 15.30
CA LEU A 145 -16.69 10.39 14.77
C LEU A 145 -17.23 9.47 15.87
N ASN A 146 -16.39 9.14 16.86
CA ASN A 146 -16.79 8.26 17.95
C ASN A 146 -17.82 8.94 18.86
N ASP A 147 -17.47 10.04 19.49
CA ASP A 147 -18.27 10.70 20.53
C ASP A 147 -18.16 12.23 20.53
N GLY A 148 -17.30 12.79 19.70
CA GLY A 148 -17.05 14.24 19.65
C GLY A 148 -18.04 15.00 18.79
N THR A 149 -17.72 16.27 18.54
CA THR A 149 -18.53 17.17 17.73
C THR A 149 -18.16 17.05 16.25
N LEU A 150 -19.12 16.64 15.41
CA LEU A 150 -18.97 16.60 13.96
C LEU A 150 -19.48 17.84 13.26
N HIS A 151 -20.47 18.53 13.86
CA HIS A 151 -21.11 19.70 13.27
C HIS A 151 -20.27 20.97 13.44
N SER A 152 -20.39 21.88 12.49
CA SER A 152 -19.84 23.23 12.60
C SER A 152 -20.81 24.16 13.35
N SER A 153 -20.32 25.35 13.74
CA SER A 153 -21.16 26.39 14.32
C SER A 153 -22.20 26.97 13.34
N LYS A 154 -22.12 26.64 12.06
CA LYS A 154 -23.06 27.08 11.01
C LYS A 154 -24.15 26.06 10.76
N ALA A 155 -24.09 24.88 11.35
CA ALA A 155 -25.12 23.85 11.22
C ALA A 155 -26.40 24.26 11.97
N SER A 156 -27.55 24.10 11.33
CA SER A 156 -28.83 24.25 11.97
C SER A 156 -29.12 23.10 12.95
N GLU A 157 -30.09 23.26 13.84
CA GLU A 157 -30.51 22.18 14.74
C GLU A 157 -30.95 20.92 13.96
N GLN A 158 -31.61 21.11 12.81
CA GLN A 158 -32.00 20.01 11.93
C GLN A 158 -30.80 19.31 11.32
N ASP A 159 -29.75 20.04 10.91
CA ASP A 159 -28.51 19.44 10.38
C ASP A 159 -27.80 18.66 11.46
N ILE A 160 -27.75 19.14 12.68
CA ILE A 160 -27.14 18.43 13.82
C ILE A 160 -27.86 17.10 14.07
N LEU A 161 -29.19 17.07 14.05
CA LEU A 161 -29.97 15.84 14.20
C LEU A 161 -29.64 14.85 13.08
N ARG A 162 -29.67 15.30 11.81
CA ARG A 162 -29.31 14.45 10.65
C ARG A 162 -27.89 13.92 10.71
N ILE A 163 -26.93 14.75 11.12
CA ILE A 163 -25.53 14.31 11.31
C ILE A 163 -25.47 13.19 12.35
N ASN A 164 -26.18 13.32 13.46
CA ASN A 164 -26.20 12.33 14.53
C ASN A 164 -26.87 11.02 14.08
N GLU A 165 -27.93 11.09 13.26
CA GLU A 165 -28.60 9.90 12.70
C GLU A 165 -27.67 9.06 11.84
N ILE A 166 -26.83 9.69 11.00
CA ILE A 166 -25.93 8.97 10.08
C ILE A 166 -24.54 8.73 10.66
N ARG A 167 -24.24 9.24 11.84
CA ARG A 167 -22.91 9.18 12.46
C ARG A 167 -22.34 7.76 12.50
N ASN A 168 -23.12 6.82 13.01
CA ASN A 168 -22.66 5.44 13.19
C ASN A 168 -22.30 4.77 11.85
N GLU A 169 -23.10 5.04 10.80
CA GLU A 169 -22.79 4.52 9.46
C GLU A 169 -21.54 5.19 8.89
N LEU A 170 -21.38 6.49 9.02
CA LEU A 170 -20.17 7.20 8.62
C LEU A 170 -18.93 6.71 9.36
N PHE A 171 -19.07 6.42 10.66
CA PHE A 171 -17.97 5.89 11.46
C PHE A 171 -17.56 4.47 11.03
N GLN A 172 -18.55 3.63 10.70
CA GLN A 172 -18.25 2.29 10.18
C GLN A 172 -17.53 2.38 8.83
N ILE A 173 -18.02 3.21 7.91
CA ILE A 173 -17.34 3.43 6.61
C ILE A 173 -15.92 3.97 6.81
N TYR A 174 -15.72 4.89 7.75
CA TYR A 174 -14.39 5.40 8.09
C TYR A 174 -13.44 4.28 8.55
N LYS A 175 -13.90 3.39 9.45
CA LYS A 175 -13.10 2.26 9.94
C LYS A 175 -12.73 1.31 8.81
N ASP A 176 -13.68 0.99 7.93
CA ASP A 176 -13.47 0.10 6.80
C ASP A 176 -12.47 0.71 5.80
N CYS A 177 -12.58 2.00 5.49
CA CYS A 177 -11.59 2.71 4.70
C CYS A 177 -10.21 2.70 5.35
N LYS A 178 -10.13 2.95 6.67
CA LYS A 178 -8.86 2.94 7.42
C LYS A 178 -8.17 1.59 7.35
N LYS A 179 -8.93 0.51 7.51
CA LYS A 179 -8.44 -0.87 7.39
C LYS A 179 -7.92 -1.13 5.97
N ASN A 180 -8.73 -0.86 4.96
CA ASN A 180 -8.35 -1.10 3.56
C ASN A 180 -7.08 -0.31 3.16
N ILE A 181 -6.94 0.93 3.61
CA ILE A 181 -5.76 1.75 3.34
C ILE A 181 -4.53 1.21 4.07
N TYR A 182 -4.68 0.67 5.29
CA TYR A 182 -3.60 -0.03 5.97
C TYR A 182 -3.14 -1.25 5.16
N ASP A 183 -4.09 -2.07 4.72
CA ASP A 183 -3.81 -3.27 3.90
C ASP A 183 -3.18 -2.89 2.54
N LEU A 184 -3.63 -1.80 1.90
CA LEU A 184 -3.01 -1.26 0.68
C LEU A 184 -1.54 -0.90 0.89
N LYS A 185 -1.20 -0.25 1.99
CA LYS A 185 0.20 0.08 2.33
C LYS A 185 1.02 -1.17 2.60
N LEU A 186 0.46 -2.12 3.35
CA LEU A 186 1.11 -3.39 3.65
C LEU A 186 1.40 -4.18 2.37
N PHE A 187 0.39 -4.37 1.52
CA PHE A 187 0.56 -5.10 0.26
C PHE A 187 1.47 -4.38 -0.73
N GLY A 188 1.43 -3.04 -0.76
CA GLY A 188 2.37 -2.24 -1.54
C GLY A 188 3.82 -2.45 -1.10
N ASN A 189 4.08 -2.45 0.21
CA ASN A 189 5.41 -2.72 0.76
C ASN A 189 5.86 -4.16 0.45
N ILE A 190 4.97 -5.15 0.61
CA ILE A 190 5.30 -6.54 0.27
C ILE A 190 5.63 -6.66 -1.23
N LEU A 191 4.81 -6.05 -2.10
CA LEU A 191 5.03 -6.08 -3.54
C LEU A 191 6.36 -5.43 -3.92
N SER A 192 6.71 -4.27 -3.33
CA SER A 192 7.98 -3.60 -3.59
C SER A 192 9.19 -4.43 -3.14
N ASN A 193 9.07 -5.21 -2.07
CA ASN A 193 10.12 -6.10 -1.59
C ASN A 193 10.21 -7.40 -2.41
N LEU A 194 9.11 -7.84 -3.02
CA LEU A 194 9.10 -9.00 -3.93
C LEU A 194 9.54 -8.65 -5.36
N SER A 195 9.55 -7.38 -5.72
CA SER A 195 9.91 -6.95 -7.08
C SER A 195 11.32 -7.36 -7.49
N PRO A 196 12.34 -7.29 -6.60
CA PRO A 196 13.68 -7.73 -6.92
C PRO A 196 13.87 -9.26 -6.91
N LEU A 197 12.91 -10.03 -6.39
CA LEU A 197 12.94 -11.50 -6.36
C LEU A 197 12.29 -12.10 -7.62
#